data_12cbc272164dac163042060053cf9b4c
#
_entry.id   12cbc272164dac163042060053cf9b4c
#
_cell.length_a   1.000
_cell.length_b   1.000
_cell.length_c   1.000
_cell.angle_alpha   90.00
_cell.angle_beta   90.00
_cell.angle_gamma   90.00
#
_symmetry.space_group_name_H-M   'P 1'
#
loop_
_entity.id
_entity.type
_entity.pdbx_description
1 polymer ?
#
loop_
_entity_poly.entity_id
_entity_poly.type
_entity_poly.pdbx_seq_one_letter_code
_entity_poly.pdbx_strand_id
1 'polypeptide(L)'
;LGFAIIAQVRQTSIQGLENLREDELVRIFAGVDQDGDRLADEIRGLENSLELLQSQSTNGEEAQRAARERLDALGILAGTAPAKGPGIVLTITGVDGGVAAPIILDTVQELRAAGAEAIQVGDERVVANTWISERDGDLVISGKVVAPPYTIRAIGAANDLAGAMEIPGGVTATVRRAEGKTKTEIRDEVVVDALLTLAPPQYARPVPTTTP
;
A
#
# COMPACT_ATOMS: atom_id res chain seq x y z
N LEU A 1 29.93 30.18 31.96
CA LEU A 1 28.52 29.86 32.36
C LEU A 1 27.54 29.94 31.17
N GLY A 2 27.70 30.92 30.24
CA GLY A 2 26.80 31.08 29.08
C GLY A 2 26.88 29.94 28.04
N PHE A 3 28.02 29.30 27.85
CA PHE A 3 28.19 28.22 26.87
C PHE A 3 27.49 26.92 27.27
N ALA A 4 27.40 26.61 28.57
CA ALA A 4 26.73 25.44 29.08
C ALA A 4 25.21 25.48 28.90
N ILE A 5 24.60 26.67 28.99
CA ILE A 5 23.16 26.89 28.83
C ILE A 5 22.74 26.69 27.35
N ILE A 6 23.56 27.17 26.40
CA ILE A 6 23.28 27.03 24.96
C ILE A 6 23.37 25.54 24.52
N ALA A 7 24.32 24.78 25.05
CA ALA A 7 24.45 23.35 24.76
C ALA A 7 23.26 22.54 25.32
N GLN A 8 22.79 22.91 26.51
CA GLN A 8 21.66 22.19 27.15
C GLN A 8 20.32 22.51 26.45
N VAL A 9 20.09 23.72 25.97
CA VAL A 9 18.89 24.08 25.20
C VAL A 9 18.87 23.36 23.84
N ARG A 10 20.03 23.23 23.18
CA ARG A 10 20.11 22.49 21.92
C ARG A 10 19.84 20.98 22.10
N GLN A 11 20.36 20.40 23.17
CA GLN A 11 20.16 18.95 23.44
C GLN A 11 18.70 18.64 23.80
N THR A 12 18.03 19.51 24.54
CA THR A 12 16.61 19.35 24.92
C THR A 12 15.68 19.54 23.70
N SER A 13 16.02 20.44 22.76
CA SER A 13 15.20 20.65 21.57
C SER A 13 15.31 19.53 20.54
N ILE A 14 16.47 18.85 20.44
CA ILE A 14 16.67 17.72 19.52
C ILE A 14 15.95 16.49 20.07
N GLN A 15 16.06 16.18 21.36
CA GLN A 15 15.35 15.06 21.98
C GLN A 15 13.82 15.23 22.01
N GLY A 16 13.34 16.47 22.16
CA GLY A 16 11.90 16.75 22.11
C GLY A 16 11.28 16.59 20.70
N LEU A 17 12.04 16.86 19.64
CA LEU A 17 11.58 16.72 18.26
C LEU A 17 11.63 15.26 17.77
N GLU A 18 12.55 14.45 18.29
CA GLU A 18 12.62 13.02 17.98
C GLU A 18 11.44 12.26 18.60
N ASN A 19 11.10 12.54 19.85
CA ASN A 19 9.95 11.92 20.53
C ASN A 19 8.61 12.35 19.91
N LEU A 20 8.47 13.58 19.44
CA LEU A 20 7.27 14.05 18.73
C LEU A 20 7.09 13.34 17.37
N ARG A 21 8.17 12.98 16.69
CA ARG A 21 8.11 12.23 15.44
C ARG A 21 7.72 10.76 15.65
N GLU A 22 8.22 10.13 16.70
CA GLU A 22 7.85 8.75 17.05
C GLU A 22 6.38 8.66 17.44
N ASP A 23 5.88 9.55 18.29
CA ASP A 23 4.47 9.59 18.69
C ASP A 23 3.52 9.91 17.52
N GLU A 24 3.93 10.74 16.59
CA GLU A 24 3.16 11.08 15.39
C GLU A 24 3.14 9.90 14.40
N LEU A 25 4.27 9.22 14.20
CA LEU A 25 4.36 8.01 13.39
C LEU A 25 3.49 6.89 13.97
N VAL A 26 3.52 6.67 15.28
CA VAL A 26 2.66 5.66 15.94
C VAL A 26 1.19 5.97 15.74
N ARG A 27 0.77 7.24 15.79
CA ARG A 27 -0.62 7.64 15.52
C ARG A 27 -1.03 7.43 14.07
N ILE A 28 -0.13 7.71 13.12
CA ILE A 28 -0.37 7.48 11.69
C ILE A 28 -0.51 5.98 11.41
N PHE A 29 0.38 5.15 11.97
CA PHE A 29 0.29 3.69 11.84
C PHE A 29 -0.99 3.12 12.46
N ALA A 30 -1.37 3.59 13.65
CA ALA A 30 -2.62 3.17 14.30
C ALA A 30 -3.86 3.57 13.47
N GLY A 31 -3.84 4.73 12.82
CA GLY A 31 -4.92 5.18 11.93
C GLY A 31 -5.05 4.32 10.66
N VAL A 32 -3.93 3.91 10.09
CA VAL A 32 -3.89 3.06 8.88
C VAL A 32 -4.41 1.65 9.16
N ASP A 33 -4.04 1.05 10.32
CA ASP A 33 -4.57 -0.25 10.74
C ASP A 33 -6.09 -0.18 10.96
N GLN A 34 -6.59 0.89 11.57
CA GLN A 34 -8.03 1.10 11.81
C GLN A 34 -8.82 1.25 10.50
N ASP A 35 -8.27 1.91 9.49
CA ASP A 35 -8.90 2.04 8.17
C ASP A 35 -8.95 0.69 7.43
N GLY A 36 -7.91 -0.14 7.56
CA GLY A 36 -7.88 -1.50 7.04
C GLY A 36 -8.95 -2.40 7.66
N ASP A 37 -9.10 -2.35 8.98
CA ASP A 37 -10.14 -3.10 9.71
C ASP A 37 -11.55 -2.65 9.32
N ARG A 38 -11.78 -1.33 9.18
CA ARG A 38 -13.06 -0.78 8.74
C ARG A 38 -13.45 -1.25 7.33
N LEU A 39 -12.50 -1.26 6.38
CA LEU A 39 -12.75 -1.78 5.04
C LEU A 39 -13.10 -3.27 5.07
N ALA A 40 -12.41 -4.07 5.88
CA ALA A 40 -12.70 -5.49 6.04
C ALA A 40 -14.10 -5.73 6.62
N ASP A 41 -14.56 -4.89 7.55
CA ASP A 41 -15.92 -4.94 8.10
C ASP A 41 -16.98 -4.56 7.06
N GLU A 42 -16.73 -3.56 6.24
CA GLU A 42 -17.62 -3.13 5.16
C GLU A 42 -17.76 -4.23 4.08
N ILE A 43 -16.67 -4.88 3.70
CA ILE A 43 -16.69 -6.02 2.77
C ILE A 43 -17.59 -7.13 3.33
N ARG A 44 -17.40 -7.57 4.59
CA ARG A 44 -18.23 -8.60 5.20
C ARG A 44 -19.71 -8.21 5.29
N GLY A 45 -19.99 -6.94 5.61
CA GLY A 45 -21.35 -6.42 5.65
C GLY A 45 -22.05 -6.47 4.28
N LEU A 46 -21.31 -6.16 3.21
CA LEU A 46 -21.82 -6.23 1.84
C LEU A 46 -21.96 -7.67 1.35
N GLU A 47 -21.05 -8.59 1.69
CA GLU A 47 -21.18 -10.02 1.38
C GLU A 47 -22.44 -10.62 2.02
N ASN A 48 -22.68 -10.33 3.30
CA ASN A 48 -23.91 -10.77 3.99
C ASN A 48 -25.18 -10.15 3.35
N SER A 49 -25.13 -8.89 2.93
CA SER A 49 -26.25 -8.22 2.26
C SER A 49 -26.54 -8.81 0.89
N LEU A 50 -25.49 -9.19 0.14
CA LEU A 50 -25.61 -9.90 -1.12
C LEU A 50 -26.27 -11.28 -0.95
N GLU A 51 -25.87 -12.04 0.06
CA GLU A 51 -26.47 -13.35 0.35
C GLU A 51 -27.96 -13.22 0.69
N LEU A 52 -28.33 -12.21 1.48
CA LEU A 52 -29.74 -11.90 1.78
C LEU A 52 -30.53 -11.50 0.54
N LEU A 53 -29.97 -10.65 -0.35
CA LEU A 53 -30.62 -10.24 -1.59
C LEU A 53 -30.75 -11.40 -2.58
N GLN A 54 -29.82 -12.35 -2.61
CA GLN A 54 -29.90 -13.55 -3.43
C GLN A 54 -31.00 -14.51 -2.97
N SER A 55 -31.30 -14.54 -1.67
CA SER A 55 -32.33 -15.41 -1.08
C SER A 55 -33.76 -14.88 -1.27
N GLN A 56 -33.93 -13.58 -1.56
CA GLN A 56 -35.23 -12.87 -1.61
C GLN A 56 -35.72 -12.50 -3.03
N SER A 57 -35.45 -13.33 -4.02
CA SER A 57 -36.05 -13.39 -5.36
C SER A 57 -36.58 -12.11 -6.10
N THR A 58 -36.27 -12.05 -7.38
CA THR A 58 -36.91 -11.47 -8.59
C THR A 58 -36.89 -9.94 -8.84
N ASN A 59 -36.73 -9.07 -7.87
CA ASN A 59 -36.62 -7.61 -8.13
C ASN A 59 -35.25 -7.04 -7.72
N GLY A 60 -34.30 -7.89 -7.44
CA GLY A 60 -33.02 -7.51 -6.85
C GLY A 60 -31.81 -7.48 -7.79
N GLU A 61 -31.96 -7.77 -9.09
CA GLU A 61 -30.81 -7.91 -10.00
C GLU A 61 -29.95 -6.65 -10.10
N GLU A 62 -30.59 -5.46 -10.14
CA GLU A 62 -29.86 -4.18 -10.15
C GLU A 62 -29.17 -3.91 -8.82
N ALA A 63 -29.85 -4.16 -7.71
CA ALA A 63 -29.29 -4.01 -6.37
C ALA A 63 -28.14 -5.00 -6.13
N GLN A 64 -28.32 -6.25 -6.59
CA GLN A 64 -27.24 -7.27 -6.53
C GLN A 64 -26.04 -6.88 -7.37
N ARG A 65 -26.25 -6.33 -8.58
CA ARG A 65 -25.16 -5.86 -9.43
C ARG A 65 -24.38 -4.73 -8.78
N ALA A 66 -25.10 -3.70 -8.29
CA ALA A 66 -24.49 -2.57 -7.61
C ALA A 66 -23.72 -3.00 -6.33
N ALA A 67 -24.25 -3.95 -5.57
CA ALA A 67 -23.57 -4.49 -4.40
C ALA A 67 -22.29 -5.27 -4.77
N ARG A 68 -22.31 -6.06 -5.85
CA ARG A 68 -21.12 -6.77 -6.36
C ARG A 68 -20.04 -5.80 -6.85
N GLU A 69 -20.43 -4.80 -7.66
CA GLU A 69 -19.50 -3.76 -8.13
C GLU A 69 -18.83 -3.03 -6.95
N ARG A 70 -19.59 -2.76 -5.89
CA ARG A 70 -19.05 -2.14 -4.69
C ARG A 70 -18.11 -3.06 -3.92
N LEU A 71 -18.45 -4.35 -3.79
CA LEU A 71 -17.57 -5.37 -3.19
C LEU A 71 -16.26 -5.52 -3.95
N ASP A 72 -16.32 -5.57 -5.29
CA ASP A 72 -15.15 -5.67 -6.12
C ASP A 72 -14.25 -4.45 -5.94
N ALA A 73 -14.83 -3.24 -5.95
CA ALA A 73 -14.08 -2.00 -5.74
C ALA A 73 -13.41 -1.96 -4.34
N LEU A 74 -14.14 -2.32 -3.28
CA LEU A 74 -13.61 -2.39 -1.93
C LEU A 74 -12.56 -3.49 -1.79
N GLY A 75 -12.77 -4.64 -2.42
CA GLY A 75 -11.81 -5.73 -2.45
C GLY A 75 -10.49 -5.33 -3.13
N ILE A 76 -10.55 -4.55 -4.22
CA ILE A 76 -9.35 -3.99 -4.86
C ILE A 76 -8.60 -3.06 -3.91
N LEU A 77 -9.30 -2.13 -3.24
CA LEU A 77 -8.70 -1.18 -2.30
C LEU A 77 -8.11 -1.88 -1.06
N ALA A 78 -8.82 -2.87 -0.53
CA ALA A 78 -8.35 -3.68 0.60
C ALA A 78 -7.25 -4.69 0.22
N GLY A 79 -7.02 -4.91 -1.08
CA GLY A 79 -6.06 -5.89 -1.58
C GLY A 79 -6.55 -7.34 -1.51
N THR A 80 -7.83 -7.60 -1.25
CA THR A 80 -8.43 -8.94 -1.16
C THR A 80 -8.96 -9.44 -2.50
N ALA A 81 -9.10 -8.55 -3.49
CA ALA A 81 -9.48 -8.90 -4.86
C ALA A 81 -8.33 -8.60 -5.85
N PRO A 82 -8.15 -9.43 -6.89
CA PRO A 82 -7.23 -9.12 -7.98
C PRO A 82 -7.75 -7.93 -8.78
N ALA A 83 -6.82 -7.22 -9.42
CA ALA A 83 -7.16 -6.09 -10.28
C ALA A 83 -6.44 -6.19 -11.62
N LYS A 84 -7.03 -5.63 -12.67
CA LYS A 84 -6.39 -5.45 -13.96
C LYS A 84 -6.79 -4.12 -14.59
N GLY A 85 -5.87 -3.54 -15.31
CA GLY A 85 -6.10 -2.25 -15.97
C GLY A 85 -4.83 -1.73 -16.65
N PRO A 86 -4.89 -0.55 -17.27
CA PRO A 86 -3.70 0.09 -17.78
C PRO A 86 -2.73 0.42 -16.65
N GLY A 87 -1.44 0.48 -16.97
CA GLY A 87 -0.46 0.77 -15.93
C GLY A 87 0.98 0.55 -16.38
N ILE A 88 1.85 0.31 -15.43
CA ILE A 88 3.27 0.07 -15.67
C ILE A 88 3.78 -1.19 -14.99
N VAL A 89 4.84 -1.75 -15.58
CA VAL A 89 5.70 -2.73 -14.95
C VAL A 89 7.10 -2.12 -14.82
N LEU A 90 7.52 -1.86 -13.58
CA LEU A 90 8.85 -1.37 -13.27
C LEU A 90 9.70 -2.52 -12.76
N THR A 91 10.88 -2.71 -13.35
CA THR A 91 11.86 -3.69 -12.90
C THR A 91 13.11 -2.97 -12.40
N ILE A 92 13.57 -3.29 -11.20
CA ILE A 92 14.78 -2.78 -10.58
C ILE A 92 15.77 -3.93 -10.42
N THR A 93 17.00 -3.73 -10.90
CA THR A 93 18.09 -4.71 -10.85
C THR A 93 19.38 -4.08 -10.35
N GLY A 94 20.30 -4.90 -9.84
CA GLY A 94 21.65 -4.47 -9.46
C GLY A 94 21.71 -3.73 -8.12
N VAL A 95 20.67 -3.84 -7.29
CA VAL A 95 20.67 -3.38 -5.90
C VAL A 95 20.41 -4.58 -4.98
N ASP A 96 21.08 -4.62 -3.83
CA ASP A 96 20.83 -5.60 -2.77
C ASP A 96 19.58 -5.23 -1.95
N GLY A 97 19.15 -6.13 -1.08
CA GLY A 97 17.93 -5.95 -0.30
C GLY A 97 17.99 -4.77 0.68
N GLY A 98 19.17 -4.52 1.29
CA GLY A 98 19.37 -3.42 2.21
C GLY A 98 19.27 -2.05 1.56
N VAL A 99 19.79 -1.93 0.34
CA VAL A 99 19.68 -0.72 -0.48
C VAL A 99 18.27 -0.63 -1.13
N ALA A 100 17.69 -1.78 -1.46
CA ALA A 100 16.39 -1.82 -2.12
C ALA A 100 15.23 -1.36 -1.22
N ALA A 101 15.25 -1.66 0.08
CA ALA A 101 14.14 -1.35 0.97
C ALA A 101 13.71 0.12 0.95
N PRO A 102 14.58 1.14 1.15
CA PRO A 102 14.19 2.54 1.01
C PRO A 102 13.78 2.89 -0.42
N ILE A 103 14.43 2.33 -1.45
CA ILE A 103 14.09 2.61 -2.85
C ILE A 103 12.68 2.10 -3.18
N ILE A 104 12.33 0.88 -2.73
CA ILE A 104 11.00 0.32 -2.95
C ILE A 104 9.93 1.11 -2.18
N LEU A 105 10.24 1.55 -0.96
CA LEU A 105 9.33 2.41 -0.20
C LEU A 105 9.06 3.73 -0.95
N ASP A 106 10.11 4.42 -1.41
CA ASP A 106 9.98 5.66 -2.19
C ASP A 106 9.19 5.39 -3.48
N THR A 107 9.49 4.28 -4.18
CA THR A 107 8.77 3.87 -5.40
C THR A 107 7.26 3.73 -5.14
N VAL A 108 6.88 3.05 -4.06
CA VAL A 108 5.48 2.88 -3.68
C VAL A 108 4.82 4.22 -3.39
N GLN A 109 5.50 5.13 -2.69
CA GLN A 109 4.96 6.47 -2.38
C GLN A 109 4.78 7.32 -3.64
N GLU A 110 5.77 7.32 -4.54
CA GLU A 110 5.68 8.04 -5.81
C GLU A 110 4.54 7.49 -6.70
N LEU A 111 4.38 6.16 -6.77
CA LEU A 111 3.27 5.54 -7.49
C LEU A 111 1.90 5.92 -6.88
N ARG A 112 1.77 5.97 -5.56
CA ARG A 112 0.56 6.43 -4.87
C ARG A 112 0.28 7.90 -5.17
N ALA A 113 1.30 8.75 -5.09
CA ALA A 113 1.17 10.17 -5.42
C ALA A 113 0.76 10.41 -6.87
N ALA A 114 1.20 9.54 -7.80
CA ALA A 114 0.83 9.55 -9.20
C ALA A 114 -0.54 8.91 -9.49
N GLY A 115 -1.29 8.48 -8.48
CA GLY A 115 -2.64 7.94 -8.61
C GLY A 115 -2.72 6.44 -8.92
N ALA A 116 -1.74 5.64 -8.48
CA ALA A 116 -1.85 4.19 -8.59
C ALA A 116 -3.01 3.65 -7.74
N GLU A 117 -3.88 2.85 -8.37
CA GLU A 117 -5.07 2.24 -7.75
C GLU A 117 -4.76 0.88 -7.13
N ALA A 118 -3.82 0.14 -7.69
CA ALA A 118 -3.34 -1.13 -7.16
C ALA A 118 -1.84 -1.29 -7.44
N ILE A 119 -1.10 -1.74 -6.43
CA ILE A 119 0.35 -1.94 -6.52
C ILE A 119 0.69 -3.34 -6.00
N GLN A 120 1.65 -4.00 -6.66
CA GLN A 120 2.23 -5.27 -6.26
C GLN A 120 3.75 -5.21 -6.42
N VAL A 121 4.49 -5.71 -5.43
CA VAL A 121 5.96 -5.82 -5.48
C VAL A 121 6.33 -7.30 -5.35
N GLY A 122 6.90 -7.86 -6.40
CA GLY A 122 7.07 -9.32 -6.48
C GLY A 122 5.72 -10.02 -6.39
N ASP A 123 5.54 -10.87 -5.37
CA ASP A 123 4.30 -11.58 -5.09
C ASP A 123 3.51 -10.96 -3.92
N GLU A 124 3.86 -9.73 -3.49
CA GLU A 124 3.22 -9.08 -2.35
C GLU A 124 2.32 -7.92 -2.80
N ARG A 125 1.04 -7.96 -2.38
CA ARG A 125 0.10 -6.86 -2.55
C ARG A 125 0.48 -5.70 -1.64
N VAL A 126 0.56 -4.50 -2.21
CA VAL A 126 0.81 -3.28 -1.45
C VAL A 126 -0.52 -2.62 -1.11
N VAL A 127 -0.81 -2.51 0.18
CA VAL A 127 -1.99 -1.85 0.75
C VAL A 127 -1.56 -0.84 1.81
N ALA A 128 -2.52 -0.16 2.44
CA ALA A 128 -2.24 0.91 3.38
C ALA A 128 -1.30 0.50 4.53
N ASN A 129 -1.49 -0.68 5.10
CA ASN A 129 -0.68 -1.22 6.21
C ASN A 129 0.53 -2.09 5.78
N THR A 130 0.87 -2.11 4.48
CA THR A 130 2.06 -2.81 4.01
C THR A 130 3.32 -2.12 4.52
N TRP A 131 4.15 -2.85 5.25
CA TRP A 131 5.44 -2.36 5.70
C TRP A 131 6.59 -2.97 4.88
N ILE A 132 7.61 -2.16 4.66
CA ILE A 132 8.80 -2.48 3.88
C ILE A 132 10.00 -2.28 4.79
N SER A 133 10.86 -3.27 4.90
CA SER A 133 12.06 -3.23 5.75
C SER A 133 13.19 -4.04 5.14
N GLU A 134 14.32 -4.00 5.80
CA GLU A 134 15.47 -4.86 5.53
C GLU A 134 15.63 -5.83 6.71
N ARG A 135 16.02 -7.07 6.41
CA ARG A 135 16.42 -8.06 7.40
C ARG A 135 17.56 -8.91 6.85
N ASP A 136 18.70 -8.91 7.52
CA ASP A 136 19.89 -9.69 7.14
C ASP A 136 20.40 -9.42 5.70
N GLY A 137 20.19 -8.19 5.21
CA GLY A 137 20.57 -7.79 3.84
C GLY A 137 19.48 -8.06 2.80
N ASP A 138 18.36 -8.66 3.15
CA ASP A 138 17.24 -8.95 2.26
C ASP A 138 16.12 -7.92 2.36
N LEU A 139 15.47 -7.62 1.24
CA LEU A 139 14.21 -6.87 1.23
C LEU A 139 13.08 -7.71 1.82
N VAL A 140 12.38 -7.16 2.81
CA VAL A 140 11.22 -7.81 3.44
C VAL A 140 10.00 -6.92 3.29
N ILE A 141 8.92 -7.47 2.74
CA ILE A 141 7.62 -6.81 2.59
C ILE A 141 6.58 -7.62 3.37
N SER A 142 5.94 -6.99 4.35
CA SER A 142 4.92 -7.63 5.22
C SER A 142 5.37 -8.99 5.79
N GLY A 143 6.66 -9.10 6.15
CA GLY A 143 7.25 -10.30 6.74
C GLY A 143 7.79 -11.33 5.77
N LYS A 144 7.60 -11.14 4.46
CA LYS A 144 8.08 -12.03 3.41
C LYS A 144 9.30 -11.46 2.69
N VAL A 145 10.30 -12.30 2.44
CA VAL A 145 11.50 -11.92 1.70
C VAL A 145 11.17 -11.81 0.21
N VAL A 146 11.56 -10.70 -0.40
CA VAL A 146 11.43 -10.45 -1.84
C VAL A 146 12.82 -10.39 -2.46
N ALA A 147 13.11 -11.32 -3.36
CA ALA A 147 14.42 -11.41 -4.02
C ALA A 147 14.48 -10.55 -5.30
N PRO A 148 15.66 -10.03 -5.66
CA PRO A 148 15.85 -9.37 -6.95
C PRO A 148 15.75 -10.38 -8.14
N PRO A 149 15.36 -9.94 -9.34
CA PRO A 149 14.99 -8.56 -9.70
C PRO A 149 13.66 -8.13 -9.07
N TYR A 150 13.62 -6.90 -8.54
CA TYR A 150 12.40 -6.37 -7.95
C TYR A 150 11.45 -5.90 -9.05
N THR A 151 10.35 -6.62 -9.21
CA THR A 151 9.31 -6.30 -10.19
C THR A 151 8.15 -5.64 -9.48
N ILE A 152 7.84 -4.41 -9.86
CA ILE A 152 6.72 -3.64 -9.35
C ILE A 152 5.68 -3.51 -10.46
N ARG A 153 4.43 -3.94 -10.19
CA ARG A 153 3.28 -3.77 -11.06
C ARG A 153 2.38 -2.71 -10.45
N ALA A 154 1.98 -1.73 -11.24
CA ALA A 154 1.07 -0.67 -10.79
C ALA A 154 0.00 -0.41 -11.85
N ILE A 155 -1.27 -0.38 -11.41
CA ILE A 155 -2.44 -0.05 -12.23
C ILE A 155 -2.80 1.42 -11.97
N GLY A 156 -3.10 2.17 -13.03
CA GLY A 156 -3.45 3.59 -13.00
C GLY A 156 -3.23 4.25 -14.36
N ALA A 157 -3.22 5.58 -14.38
CA ALA A 157 -2.91 6.35 -15.61
C ALA A 157 -1.45 6.10 -16.02
N ALA A 158 -1.23 5.19 -16.97
CA ALA A 158 0.07 4.61 -17.27
C ALA A 158 1.17 5.63 -17.58
N ASN A 159 0.82 6.73 -18.28
CA ASN A 159 1.76 7.80 -18.59
C ASN A 159 2.16 8.60 -17.34
N ASP A 160 1.22 8.85 -16.42
CA ASP A 160 1.46 9.58 -15.20
C ASP A 160 2.35 8.75 -14.25
N LEU A 161 2.04 7.44 -14.14
CA LEU A 161 2.85 6.50 -13.37
C LEU A 161 4.27 6.40 -13.93
N ALA A 162 4.42 6.27 -15.25
CA ALA A 162 5.75 6.22 -15.88
C ALA A 162 6.51 7.54 -15.70
N GLY A 163 5.82 8.68 -15.86
CA GLY A 163 6.39 10.01 -15.64
C GLY A 163 6.90 10.20 -14.21
N ALA A 164 6.16 9.72 -13.20
CA ALA A 164 6.57 9.79 -11.79
C ALA A 164 7.89 9.04 -11.54
N MET A 165 8.11 7.90 -12.19
CA MET A 165 9.36 7.15 -12.04
C MET A 165 10.59 7.88 -12.60
N GLU A 166 10.40 8.78 -13.55
CA GLU A 166 11.47 9.51 -14.25
C GLU A 166 11.68 10.94 -13.72
N ILE A 167 11.01 11.35 -12.64
CA ILE A 167 11.21 12.67 -12.03
C ILE A 167 12.69 12.88 -11.70
N PRO A 168 13.28 14.05 -12.03
CA PRO A 168 14.66 14.35 -11.70
C PRO A 168 14.95 14.24 -10.20
N GLY A 169 15.92 13.39 -9.82
CA GLY A 169 16.22 13.10 -8.41
C GLY A 169 15.34 12.02 -7.77
N GLY A 170 14.30 11.52 -8.45
CA GLY A 170 13.37 10.50 -7.98
C GLY A 170 13.93 9.06 -8.06
N VAL A 171 13.01 8.10 -8.24
CA VAL A 171 13.29 6.65 -8.16
C VAL A 171 14.41 6.21 -9.09
N THR A 172 14.30 6.47 -10.41
CA THR A 172 15.30 6.09 -11.41
C THR A 172 16.68 6.68 -11.12
N ALA A 173 16.72 7.94 -10.66
CA ALA A 173 17.98 8.59 -10.29
C ALA A 173 18.60 7.99 -9.02
N THR A 174 17.78 7.58 -8.06
CA THR A 174 18.22 6.95 -6.81
C THR A 174 18.77 5.54 -7.06
N VAL A 175 18.06 4.73 -7.85
CA VAL A 175 18.52 3.41 -8.28
C VAL A 175 19.88 3.50 -8.99
N ARG A 176 20.05 4.48 -9.89
CA ARG A 176 21.30 4.69 -10.61
C ARG A 176 22.46 5.08 -9.69
N ARG A 177 22.20 5.90 -8.66
CA ARG A 177 23.21 6.23 -7.64
C ARG A 177 23.65 5.02 -6.82
N ALA A 178 22.76 4.05 -6.66
CA ALA A 178 23.03 2.77 -6.02
C ALA A 178 23.61 1.72 -7.02
N GLU A 179 24.11 2.17 -8.19
CA GLU A 179 24.67 1.33 -9.26
C GLU A 179 23.67 0.33 -9.87
N GLY A 180 22.39 0.46 -9.55
CA GLY A 180 21.32 -0.33 -10.12
C GLY A 180 20.80 0.20 -11.46
N LYS A 181 19.84 -0.53 -12.01
CA LYS A 181 19.16 -0.20 -13.27
C LYS A 181 17.66 -0.32 -13.08
N THR A 182 16.93 0.56 -13.75
CA THR A 182 15.46 0.53 -13.85
C THR A 182 15.06 0.24 -15.29
N LYS A 183 13.94 -0.47 -15.45
CA LYS A 183 13.23 -0.61 -16.72
C LYS A 183 11.75 -0.42 -16.45
N THR A 184 11.18 0.65 -17.02
CA THR A 184 9.74 0.95 -16.93
C THR A 184 9.08 0.58 -18.25
N GLU A 185 8.03 -0.25 -18.19
CA GLU A 185 7.24 -0.66 -19.36
C GLU A 185 5.79 -0.21 -19.15
N ILE A 186 5.29 0.61 -20.06
CA ILE A 186 3.88 0.97 -20.15
C ILE A 186 3.12 -0.21 -20.75
N ARG A 187 1.99 -0.57 -20.16
CA ARG A 187 1.13 -1.65 -20.60
C ARG A 187 -0.32 -1.20 -20.63
N ASP A 188 -1.07 -1.62 -21.67
CA ASP A 188 -2.51 -1.43 -21.74
C ASP A 188 -3.25 -2.31 -20.73
N GLU A 189 -2.67 -3.43 -20.35
CA GLU A 189 -3.16 -4.31 -19.29
C GLU A 189 -2.00 -4.77 -18.39
N VAL A 190 -2.10 -4.41 -17.12
CA VAL A 190 -1.30 -4.91 -16.00
C VAL A 190 -2.21 -5.71 -15.10
N VAL A 191 -1.78 -6.87 -14.66
CA VAL A 191 -2.51 -7.70 -13.69
C VAL A 191 -1.78 -7.63 -12.34
N VAL A 192 -2.53 -7.27 -11.31
CA VAL A 192 -2.14 -7.29 -9.90
C VAL A 192 -2.96 -8.41 -9.26
N ASP A 193 -2.35 -9.57 -9.11
CA ASP A 193 -2.98 -10.83 -8.67
C ASP A 193 -2.57 -11.27 -7.26
N ALA A 194 -1.57 -10.62 -6.68
CA ALA A 194 -1.24 -10.83 -5.27
C ALA A 194 -2.38 -10.34 -4.38
N LEU A 195 -2.76 -11.18 -3.41
CA LEU A 195 -3.86 -10.90 -2.50
C LEU A 195 -3.37 -10.79 -1.06
N LEU A 196 -3.96 -9.86 -0.33
CA LEU A 196 -3.81 -9.79 1.12
C LEU A 196 -4.77 -10.78 1.77
N THR A 197 -4.24 -11.65 2.64
CA THR A 197 -5.07 -12.52 3.48
C THR A 197 -5.40 -11.76 4.77
N LEU A 198 -6.66 -11.34 4.91
CA LEU A 198 -7.13 -10.71 6.13
C LEU A 198 -7.41 -11.77 7.19
N ALA A 199 -6.85 -11.58 8.39
CA ALA A 199 -7.25 -12.40 9.53
C ALA A 199 -8.67 -12.01 9.97
N PRO A 200 -9.56 -12.99 10.23
CA PRO A 200 -10.91 -12.66 10.74
C PRO A 200 -10.79 -12.00 12.12
N PRO A 201 -11.61 -10.99 12.42
CA PRO A 201 -11.61 -10.37 13.73
C PRO A 201 -12.01 -11.37 14.80
N GLN A 202 -11.21 -11.45 15.89
CA GLN A 202 -11.47 -12.38 17.00
C GLN A 202 -12.54 -11.84 17.98
N TYR A 203 -12.65 -10.54 18.10
CA TYR A 203 -13.46 -9.87 19.13
C TYR A 203 -14.51 -8.90 18.58
N ALA A 204 -14.23 -8.27 17.43
CA ALA A 204 -15.14 -7.31 16.83
C ALA A 204 -16.36 -8.01 16.18
N ARG A 205 -17.55 -7.46 16.40
CA ARG A 205 -18.80 -7.89 15.74
C ARG A 205 -19.47 -6.68 15.12
N PRO A 206 -20.08 -6.81 13.93
CA PRO A 206 -20.83 -5.72 13.33
C PRO A 206 -21.96 -5.26 14.26
N VAL A 207 -22.12 -3.97 14.42
CA VAL A 207 -23.30 -3.41 15.08
C VAL A 207 -24.40 -3.32 14.01
N PRO A 208 -25.58 -3.94 14.23
CA PRO A 208 -26.68 -3.82 13.27
C PRO A 208 -27.05 -2.33 13.12
N THR A 209 -26.98 -1.83 11.89
CA THR A 209 -27.49 -0.50 11.57
C THR A 209 -29.02 -0.56 11.66
N THR A 210 -29.58 -0.13 12.78
CA THR A 210 -31.01 0.22 12.84
C THR A 210 -31.19 1.46 11.97
N THR A 211 -31.64 1.26 10.73
CA THR A 211 -32.14 2.37 9.89
C THR A 211 -33.37 2.94 10.58
N PRO A 212 -33.47 4.27 10.82
CA PRO A 212 -34.64 4.93 11.36
C PRO A 212 -35.85 4.86 10.42
#